data_996b2fe649712f303cf997cd6e24ad07
#
_entry.id   996b2fe649712f303cf997cd6e24ad07
#
_cell.length_a   1.000
_cell.length_b   1.000
_cell.length_c   1.000
_cell.angle_alpha   90.00
_cell.angle_beta   90.00
_cell.angle_gamma   90.00
#
_symmetry.space_group_name_H-M   'P 1'
#
loop_
_entity.id
_entity.type
_entity.pdbx_description
1 polymer ?
#
loop_
_entity_poly.entity_id
_entity_poly.type
_entity_poly.pdbx_seq_one_letter_code
_entity_poly.pdbx_strand_id
1 'polypeptide(L)'
;IRMNYYAVKALQARAYLWFGDTQKAYEAAQAVITAKDEDGNPRFRLGTAGDFSEGRFTLPCEQVFSLYRFDLQDKYTELFSGDGLYKGTKETTVKKELYGNTGSDIREMNLWNLLVMANKASYYVCNKYQVTEATSEKEEDKVIPLLRLSEMYLIAIEAGPETEAQRLW
;
A
#
# COMPACT_ATOMS: atom_id res chain seq x y z
N ILE A 1 7.86 7.26 9.73
CA ILE A 1 8.30 8.24 8.70
C ILE A 1 7.74 9.61 9.10
N ARG A 2 8.60 10.61 9.25
CA ARG A 2 8.19 11.97 9.63
C ARG A 2 7.68 12.75 8.42
N MET A 3 6.84 13.75 8.67
CA MET A 3 6.46 14.73 7.66
C MET A 3 7.72 15.38 7.07
N ASN A 4 7.89 15.31 5.78
CA ASN A 4 9.06 15.81 5.04
C ASN A 4 8.60 16.51 3.75
N TYR A 5 9.54 17.03 2.97
CA TYR A 5 9.25 17.72 1.71
C TYR A 5 8.32 16.90 0.78
N TYR A 6 8.60 15.61 0.60
CA TYR A 6 7.80 14.76 -0.30
C TYR A 6 6.41 14.44 0.27
N ALA A 7 6.29 14.33 1.59
CA ALA A 7 4.99 14.18 2.25
C ALA A 7 4.11 15.43 2.04
N VAL A 8 4.72 16.62 2.09
CA VAL A 8 4.02 17.88 1.78
C VAL A 8 3.61 17.90 0.31
N LYS A 9 4.50 17.51 -0.63
CA LYS A 9 4.16 17.42 -2.06
C LYS A 9 3.03 16.43 -2.34
N ALA A 10 3.06 15.27 -1.73
CA ALA A 10 1.99 14.28 -1.86
C ALA A 10 0.64 14.82 -1.34
N LEU A 11 0.66 15.51 -0.19
CA LEU A 11 -0.55 16.16 0.33
C LEU A 11 -1.05 17.29 -0.57
N GLN A 12 -0.13 18.09 -1.14
CA GLN A 12 -0.47 19.11 -2.13
C GLN A 12 -1.09 18.49 -3.39
N ALA A 13 -0.54 17.39 -3.91
CA ALA A 13 -1.11 16.71 -5.07
C ALA A 13 -2.56 16.29 -4.83
N ARG A 14 -2.85 15.67 -3.69
CA ARG A 14 -4.20 15.28 -3.28
C ARG A 14 -5.13 16.50 -3.15
N ALA A 15 -4.67 17.58 -2.49
CA ALA A 15 -5.45 18.78 -2.28
C ALA A 15 -5.75 19.50 -3.60
N TYR A 16 -4.77 19.69 -4.47
CA TYR A 16 -4.97 20.32 -5.77
C TYR A 16 -5.91 19.53 -6.67
N LEU A 17 -5.81 18.18 -6.68
CA LEU A 17 -6.76 17.34 -7.41
C LEU A 17 -8.19 17.56 -6.88
N TRP A 18 -8.36 17.54 -5.56
CA TRP A 18 -9.66 17.79 -4.93
C TRP A 18 -10.28 19.15 -5.29
N PHE A 19 -9.45 20.18 -5.38
CA PHE A 19 -9.89 21.53 -5.75
C PHE A 19 -9.96 21.78 -7.26
N GLY A 20 -9.64 20.78 -8.09
CA GLY A 20 -9.72 20.87 -9.54
C GLY A 20 -8.54 21.59 -10.23
N ASP A 21 -7.46 21.90 -9.50
CA ASP A 21 -6.22 22.42 -10.08
C ASP A 21 -5.35 21.28 -10.59
N THR A 22 -5.75 20.70 -11.73
CA THR A 22 -5.11 19.49 -12.29
C THR A 22 -3.65 19.70 -12.62
N GLN A 23 -3.27 20.88 -13.12
CA GLN A 23 -1.88 21.17 -13.44
C GLN A 23 -0.98 21.10 -12.21
N LYS A 24 -1.36 21.76 -11.11
CA LYS A 24 -0.59 21.71 -9.86
C LYS A 24 -0.64 20.35 -9.19
N ALA A 25 -1.76 19.62 -9.32
CA ALA A 25 -1.87 18.25 -8.83
C ALA A 25 -0.84 17.34 -9.51
N TYR A 26 -0.78 17.41 -10.84
CA TYR A 26 0.19 16.66 -11.65
C TYR A 26 1.64 17.01 -11.27
N GLU A 27 2.00 18.30 -11.23
CA GLU A 27 3.34 18.77 -10.89
C GLU A 27 3.77 18.30 -9.49
N ALA A 28 2.86 18.38 -8.51
CA ALA A 28 3.13 17.94 -7.14
C ALA A 28 3.30 16.40 -7.05
N ALA A 29 2.50 15.62 -7.79
CA ALA A 29 2.63 14.18 -7.87
C ALA A 29 3.95 13.77 -8.54
N GLN A 30 4.31 14.40 -9.66
CA GLN A 30 5.56 14.17 -10.36
C GLN A 30 6.79 14.46 -9.49
N ALA A 31 6.75 15.47 -8.64
CA ALA A 31 7.83 15.76 -7.69
C ALA A 31 8.11 14.60 -6.71
N VAL A 32 7.10 13.80 -6.40
CA VAL A 32 7.25 12.59 -5.57
C VAL A 32 7.70 11.39 -6.42
N ILE A 33 7.08 11.18 -7.59
CA ILE A 33 7.36 10.06 -8.49
C ILE A 33 8.83 10.08 -8.95
N THR A 34 9.35 11.27 -9.25
CA THR A 34 10.72 11.46 -9.77
C THR A 34 11.76 11.70 -8.67
N ALA A 35 11.35 11.61 -7.40
CA ALA A 35 12.23 11.83 -6.26
C ALA A 35 13.44 10.87 -6.27
N LYS A 36 14.62 11.42 -6.01
CA LYS A 36 15.86 10.65 -5.90
C LYS A 36 16.47 10.79 -4.51
N ASP A 37 17.23 9.78 -4.12
CA ASP A 37 18.09 9.80 -2.95
C ASP A 37 19.43 10.51 -3.25
N GLU A 38 20.35 10.52 -2.29
CA GLU A 38 21.66 11.15 -2.41
C GLU A 38 22.56 10.47 -3.43
N ASP A 39 22.33 9.19 -3.70
CA ASP A 39 23.07 8.38 -4.68
C ASP A 39 22.45 8.45 -6.09
N GLY A 40 21.34 9.18 -6.25
CA GLY A 40 20.63 9.34 -7.52
C GLY A 40 19.65 8.21 -7.86
N ASN A 41 19.44 7.24 -6.96
CA ASN A 41 18.45 6.19 -7.14
C ASN A 41 17.02 6.71 -6.85
N PRO A 42 15.98 6.06 -7.39
CA PRO A 42 14.61 6.38 -7.01
C PRO A 42 14.41 6.29 -5.49
N ARG A 43 13.97 7.39 -4.89
CA ARG A 43 13.72 7.45 -3.44
C ARG A 43 12.53 6.58 -3.02
N PHE A 44 11.55 6.45 -3.89
CA PHE A 44 10.38 5.60 -3.72
C PHE A 44 10.25 4.70 -4.94
N ARG A 45 9.76 3.48 -4.76
CA ARG A 45 9.45 2.55 -5.84
C ARG A 45 8.16 1.80 -5.55
N LEU A 46 7.48 1.33 -6.57
CA LEU A 46 6.34 0.44 -6.39
C LEU A 46 6.79 -0.90 -5.81
N GLY A 47 5.93 -1.49 -4.99
CA GLY A 47 6.15 -2.79 -4.41
C GLY A 47 6.14 -3.91 -5.44
N THR A 48 6.86 -4.97 -5.14
CA THR A 48 6.99 -6.18 -5.96
C THR A 48 6.55 -7.41 -5.18
N ALA A 49 6.38 -8.55 -5.85
CA ALA A 49 6.14 -9.83 -5.20
C ALA A 49 7.27 -10.21 -4.22
N GLY A 50 8.51 -9.78 -4.50
CA GLY A 50 9.65 -9.98 -3.61
C GLY A 50 9.48 -9.29 -2.25
N ASP A 51 8.94 -8.07 -2.22
CA ASP A 51 8.69 -7.36 -0.97
C ASP A 51 7.70 -8.15 -0.07
N PHE A 52 6.66 -8.72 -0.66
CA PHE A 52 5.72 -9.56 0.07
C PHE A 52 6.35 -10.87 0.56
N SER A 53 7.23 -11.49 -0.24
CA SER A 53 7.94 -12.70 0.16
C SER A 53 8.88 -12.47 1.35
N GLU A 54 9.37 -11.24 1.52
CA GLU A 54 10.13 -10.81 2.69
C GLU A 54 9.23 -10.45 3.90
N GLY A 55 7.92 -10.62 3.79
CA GLY A 55 6.96 -10.27 4.84
C GLY A 55 6.68 -8.78 4.98
N ARG A 56 7.05 -7.96 4.00
CA ARG A 56 6.92 -6.50 4.01
C ARG A 56 5.55 -6.05 3.50
N PHE A 57 4.49 -6.46 4.17
CA PHE A 57 3.11 -6.29 3.70
C PHE A 57 2.62 -4.83 3.65
N THR A 58 3.24 -3.92 4.40
CA THR A 58 2.93 -2.48 4.34
C THR A 58 3.62 -1.77 3.18
N LEU A 59 4.53 -2.46 2.46
CA LEU A 59 5.34 -1.94 1.36
C LEU A 59 6.07 -0.64 1.73
N PRO A 60 7.08 -0.70 2.61
CA PRO A 60 7.85 0.48 3.03
C PRO A 60 8.45 1.28 1.87
N CYS A 61 8.78 0.59 0.77
CA CYS A 61 9.34 1.22 -0.44
C CYS A 61 8.39 2.22 -1.13
N GLU A 62 7.08 2.12 -0.89
CA GLU A 62 6.08 3.04 -1.44
C GLU A 62 5.72 4.17 -0.47
N GLN A 63 6.16 4.11 0.79
CA GLN A 63 5.65 5.00 1.82
C GLN A 63 6.28 6.39 1.75
N VAL A 64 5.46 7.38 1.44
CA VAL A 64 5.84 8.79 1.46
C VAL A 64 5.63 9.38 2.85
N PHE A 65 4.51 9.02 3.51
CA PHE A 65 4.22 9.37 4.89
C PHE A 65 3.41 8.28 5.57
N SER A 66 3.79 7.92 6.80
CA SER A 66 3.14 6.87 7.59
C SER A 66 3.17 7.22 9.07
N LEU A 67 2.21 6.68 9.81
CA LEU A 67 2.16 6.76 11.26
C LEU A 67 2.72 5.47 11.86
N TYR A 68 3.72 5.60 12.71
CA TYR A 68 4.26 4.47 13.47
C TYR A 68 3.27 4.02 14.55
N ARG A 69 3.12 2.70 14.69
CA ARG A 69 2.28 2.09 15.70
C ARG A 69 2.97 0.88 16.29
N PHE A 70 3.48 1.02 17.53
CA PHE A 70 4.26 -0.01 18.20
C PHE A 70 3.48 -1.33 18.43
N ASP A 71 2.17 -1.25 18.68
CA ASP A 71 1.27 -2.39 18.94
C ASP A 71 0.52 -2.88 17.68
N LEU A 72 1.06 -2.61 16.48
CA LEU A 72 0.36 -2.93 15.23
C LEU A 72 0.07 -4.42 15.09
N GLN A 73 1.02 -5.28 15.47
CA GLN A 73 0.85 -6.73 15.42
C GLN A 73 -0.25 -7.22 16.38
N ASP A 74 -0.30 -6.65 17.59
CA ASP A 74 -1.34 -7.00 18.57
C ASP A 74 -2.72 -6.65 18.04
N LYS A 75 -2.85 -5.47 17.43
CA LYS A 75 -4.10 -5.04 16.79
C LYS A 75 -4.45 -5.86 15.55
N TYR A 76 -3.46 -6.23 14.76
CA TYR A 76 -3.69 -7.16 13.65
C TYR A 76 -4.22 -8.51 14.17
N THR A 77 -3.56 -9.06 15.18
CA THR A 77 -3.95 -10.34 15.79
C THR A 77 -5.37 -10.29 16.36
N GLU A 78 -5.72 -9.23 17.09
CA GLU A 78 -7.06 -9.01 17.62
C GLU A 78 -8.14 -9.00 16.53
N LEU A 79 -7.87 -8.40 15.37
CA LEU A 79 -8.86 -8.20 14.31
C LEU A 79 -8.92 -9.34 13.29
N PHE A 80 -7.80 -10.04 13.06
CA PHE A 80 -7.64 -10.94 11.90
C PHE A 80 -7.23 -12.36 12.29
N SER A 81 -7.06 -12.69 13.57
CA SER A 81 -6.72 -14.05 13.99
C SER A 81 -7.57 -14.54 15.17
N GLY A 82 -7.53 -15.86 15.44
CA GLY A 82 -8.23 -16.50 16.54
C GLY A 82 -9.76 -16.43 16.46
N ASP A 83 -10.41 -16.51 17.61
CA ASP A 83 -11.89 -16.50 17.73
C ASP A 83 -12.52 -15.14 17.39
N GLY A 84 -11.71 -14.11 17.28
CA GLY A 84 -12.10 -12.75 16.93
C GLY A 84 -11.96 -12.41 15.45
N LEU A 85 -12.13 -13.35 14.53
CA LEU A 85 -11.96 -13.17 13.08
C LEU A 85 -13.03 -12.24 12.48
N TYR A 86 -12.95 -10.96 12.80
CA TYR A 86 -13.95 -9.97 12.36
C TYR A 86 -13.83 -9.56 10.90
N LYS A 87 -12.68 -9.83 10.26
CA LYS A 87 -12.35 -9.32 8.92
C LYS A 87 -12.03 -10.41 7.91
N GLY A 88 -12.44 -11.63 8.19
CA GLY A 88 -12.35 -12.72 7.23
C GLY A 88 -13.41 -12.58 6.13
N THR A 89 -13.07 -12.96 4.90
CA THR A 89 -13.97 -12.95 3.75
C THR A 89 -13.89 -14.26 2.97
N LYS A 90 -14.84 -14.44 2.05
CA LYS A 90 -14.88 -15.64 1.19
C LYS A 90 -13.85 -15.53 0.06
N GLU A 91 -13.38 -16.68 -0.41
CA GLU A 91 -12.49 -16.77 -1.58
C GLU A 91 -13.07 -16.06 -2.82
N THR A 92 -14.36 -16.27 -3.08
CA THR A 92 -15.05 -15.65 -4.22
C THR A 92 -15.00 -14.13 -4.18
N THR A 93 -15.11 -13.54 -2.98
CA THR A 93 -15.01 -12.09 -2.80
C THR A 93 -13.60 -11.60 -3.11
N VAL A 94 -12.57 -12.29 -2.62
CA VAL A 94 -11.20 -11.89 -2.91
C VAL A 94 -10.89 -12.06 -4.39
N LYS A 95 -10.99 -13.28 -4.90
CA LYS A 95 -10.52 -13.58 -6.26
C LYS A 95 -11.39 -12.94 -7.34
N LYS A 96 -12.71 -13.05 -7.23
CA LYS A 96 -13.62 -12.63 -8.30
C LYS A 96 -14.03 -11.16 -8.18
N GLU A 97 -14.45 -10.73 -7.00
CA GLU A 97 -15.05 -9.40 -6.83
C GLU A 97 -13.98 -8.29 -6.72
N LEU A 98 -12.85 -8.55 -6.01
CA LEU A 98 -11.79 -7.56 -5.86
C LEU A 98 -10.80 -7.56 -7.02
N TYR A 99 -10.42 -8.73 -7.54
CA TYR A 99 -9.36 -8.85 -8.54
C TYR A 99 -9.81 -9.41 -9.90
N GLY A 100 -11.11 -9.60 -10.09
CA GLY A 100 -11.66 -10.06 -11.39
C GLY A 100 -11.22 -11.47 -11.81
N ASN A 101 -10.64 -12.25 -10.90
CA ASN A 101 -10.09 -13.59 -11.14
C ASN A 101 -9.02 -13.63 -12.24
N THR A 102 -8.23 -12.57 -12.35
CA THR A 102 -7.19 -12.45 -13.39
C THR A 102 -5.89 -13.16 -13.01
N GLY A 103 -5.62 -13.30 -11.70
CA GLY A 103 -4.35 -13.83 -11.18
C GLY A 103 -3.12 -12.97 -11.50
N SER A 104 -3.33 -11.76 -12.04
CA SER A 104 -2.25 -10.86 -12.46
C SER A 104 -1.87 -9.82 -11.40
N ASP A 105 -2.78 -9.52 -10.48
CA ASP A 105 -2.49 -8.55 -9.42
C ASP A 105 -1.62 -9.20 -8.33
N ILE A 106 -0.45 -8.63 -8.08
CA ILE A 106 0.48 -9.14 -7.08
C ILE A 106 -0.13 -9.18 -5.67
N ARG A 107 -1.13 -8.35 -5.38
CA ARG A 107 -1.82 -8.30 -4.09
C ARG A 107 -2.75 -9.50 -3.91
N GLU A 108 -3.37 -9.98 -4.99
CA GLU A 108 -4.24 -11.18 -4.97
C GLU A 108 -3.48 -12.39 -4.42
N MET A 109 -2.26 -12.59 -4.90
CA MET A 109 -1.43 -13.76 -4.55
C MET A 109 -0.72 -13.63 -3.21
N ASN A 110 -0.44 -12.40 -2.76
CA ASN A 110 0.53 -12.17 -1.68
C ASN A 110 -0.06 -11.50 -0.43
N LEU A 111 -1.23 -10.83 -0.53
CA LEU A 111 -1.83 -10.12 0.60
C LEU A 111 -2.90 -10.91 1.35
N TRP A 112 -3.22 -12.13 0.94
CA TRP A 112 -4.31 -12.88 1.52
C TRP A 112 -3.88 -14.26 1.99
N ASN A 113 -4.17 -14.58 3.24
CA ASN A 113 -3.99 -15.90 3.81
C ASN A 113 -5.32 -16.62 3.98
N LEU A 114 -5.33 -17.92 3.67
CA LEU A 114 -6.44 -18.81 3.96
C LEU A 114 -6.32 -19.32 5.39
N LEU A 115 -7.25 -18.93 6.24
CA LEU A 115 -7.40 -19.51 7.60
C LEU A 115 -8.49 -20.57 7.60
N VAL A 116 -8.19 -21.73 8.13
CA VAL A 116 -9.15 -22.83 8.34
C VAL A 116 -9.46 -22.90 9.82
N MET A 117 -10.72 -22.65 10.17
CA MET A 117 -11.20 -22.71 11.54
C MET A 117 -11.43 -24.13 12.03
N ALA A 118 -11.53 -24.34 13.35
CA ALA A 118 -11.79 -25.66 13.94
C ALA A 118 -13.09 -26.33 13.44
N ASN A 119 -14.10 -25.55 13.09
CA ASN A 119 -15.35 -26.00 12.47
C ASN A 119 -15.23 -26.27 10.95
N LYS A 120 -14.03 -26.31 10.39
CA LYS A 120 -13.70 -26.47 8.97
C LYS A 120 -14.18 -25.33 8.04
N ALA A 121 -14.74 -24.24 8.57
CA ALA A 121 -14.96 -23.03 7.79
C ALA A 121 -13.62 -22.40 7.42
N SER A 122 -13.51 -21.91 6.19
CA SER A 122 -12.30 -21.25 5.71
C SER A 122 -12.59 -19.81 5.29
N TYR A 123 -11.66 -18.93 5.61
CA TYR A 123 -11.77 -17.50 5.31
C TYR A 123 -10.43 -16.98 4.81
N TYR A 124 -10.48 -16.05 3.84
CA TYR A 124 -9.34 -15.27 3.43
C TYR A 124 -9.20 -14.05 4.35
N VAL A 125 -7.99 -13.82 4.83
CA VAL A 125 -7.64 -12.73 5.74
C VAL A 125 -6.55 -11.90 5.12
N CYS A 126 -6.72 -10.56 5.14
CA CYS A 126 -5.73 -9.65 4.57
C CYS A 126 -4.54 -9.47 5.52
N ASN A 127 -3.33 -9.68 5.01
CA ASN A 127 -2.08 -9.58 5.78
C ASN A 127 -1.47 -8.17 5.79
N LYS A 128 -2.12 -7.18 5.21
CA LYS A 128 -1.54 -5.84 4.99
C LYS A 128 -0.83 -5.24 6.21
N TYR A 129 -1.31 -5.52 7.41
CA TYR A 129 -0.74 -5.00 8.65
C TYR A 129 -0.13 -6.09 9.53
N GLN A 130 0.06 -7.28 9.00
CA GLN A 130 0.76 -8.35 9.69
C GLN A 130 2.25 -7.98 9.80
N VAL A 131 2.78 -8.03 11.02
CA VAL A 131 4.22 -7.96 11.28
C VAL A 131 4.71 -9.38 11.45
N THR A 132 5.61 -9.82 10.61
CA THR A 132 6.20 -11.17 10.66
C THR A 132 7.40 -11.18 11.60
N GLU A 133 7.88 -12.37 11.95
CA GLU A 133 9.12 -12.51 12.72
C GLU A 133 10.30 -11.82 11.99
N ALA A 134 10.38 -11.94 10.67
CA ALA A 134 11.41 -11.30 9.84
C ALA A 134 11.36 -9.76 9.84
N THR A 135 10.21 -9.18 10.16
CA THR A 135 9.98 -7.72 10.16
C THR A 135 9.72 -7.14 11.55
N SER A 136 9.69 -7.99 12.60
CA SER A 136 9.33 -7.58 13.97
C SER A 136 10.24 -6.51 14.56
N GLU A 137 11.50 -6.49 14.17
CA GLU A 137 12.48 -5.49 14.62
C GLU A 137 12.54 -4.24 13.72
N LYS A 138 11.80 -4.21 12.61
CA LYS A 138 11.82 -3.11 11.65
C LYS A 138 10.68 -2.14 11.93
N GLU A 139 10.99 -0.97 12.44
CA GLU A 139 9.98 0.08 12.70
C GLU A 139 9.23 0.51 11.45
N GLU A 140 9.87 0.44 10.28
CA GLU A 140 9.28 0.79 8.99
C GLU A 140 8.14 -0.14 8.55
N ASP A 141 8.05 -1.35 9.10
CA ASP A 141 6.97 -2.30 8.85
C ASP A 141 5.84 -2.20 9.90
N LYS A 142 6.08 -1.51 11.04
CA LYS A 142 5.09 -1.25 12.10
C LYS A 142 4.37 0.09 11.89
N VAL A 143 3.86 0.31 10.69
CA VAL A 143 3.30 1.61 10.31
C VAL A 143 1.97 1.49 9.58
N ILE A 144 1.18 2.55 9.68
CA ILE A 144 -0.05 2.75 8.91
C ILE A 144 0.27 3.78 7.82
N PRO A 145 0.38 3.37 6.55
CA PRO A 145 0.64 4.29 5.44
C PRO A 145 -0.52 5.25 5.22
N LEU A 146 -0.23 6.55 5.16
CA LEU A 146 -1.20 7.61 4.89
C LEU A 146 -1.06 8.20 3.49
N LEU A 147 0.18 8.34 3.01
CA LEU A 147 0.51 8.81 1.66
C LEU A 147 1.46 7.82 1.02
N ARG A 148 1.10 7.31 -0.15
CA ARG A 148 1.85 6.27 -0.86
C ARG A 148 2.18 6.71 -2.28
N LEU A 149 3.27 6.17 -2.82
CA LEU A 149 3.70 6.40 -4.20
C LEU A 149 2.61 5.99 -5.21
N SER A 150 1.93 4.86 -4.98
CA SER A 150 0.85 4.38 -5.84
C SER A 150 -0.27 5.41 -6.01
N GLU A 151 -0.63 6.17 -4.96
CA GLU A 151 -1.58 7.28 -5.05
C GLU A 151 -1.06 8.41 -5.95
N MET A 152 0.24 8.70 -5.88
CA MET A 152 0.84 9.74 -6.73
C MET A 152 0.77 9.38 -8.21
N TYR A 153 0.97 8.11 -8.55
CA TYR A 153 0.74 7.63 -9.93
C TYR A 153 -0.72 7.80 -10.36
N LEU A 154 -1.68 7.44 -9.51
CA LEU A 154 -3.11 7.62 -9.83
C LEU A 154 -3.46 9.10 -10.03
N ILE A 155 -2.96 10.00 -9.18
CA ILE A 155 -3.15 11.44 -9.34
C ILE A 155 -2.51 11.93 -10.65
N ALA A 156 -1.31 11.48 -10.97
CA ALA A 156 -0.62 11.87 -12.20
C ALA A 156 -1.34 11.37 -13.46
N ILE A 157 -1.95 10.18 -13.41
CA ILE A 157 -2.77 9.64 -14.51
C ILE A 157 -4.05 10.47 -14.68
N GLU A 158 -4.74 10.81 -13.59
CA GLU A 158 -6.00 11.56 -13.63
C GLU A 158 -5.81 13.02 -14.01
N ALA A 159 -4.75 13.66 -13.53
CA ALA A 159 -4.51 15.10 -13.67
C ALA A 159 -3.56 15.47 -14.81
N GLY A 160 -2.78 14.52 -15.31
CA GLY A 160 -1.74 14.74 -16.31
C GLY A 160 -2.26 14.78 -17.76
N PRO A 161 -1.38 15.14 -18.70
CA PRO A 161 -1.68 15.02 -20.12
C PRO A 161 -1.98 13.56 -20.51
N GLU A 162 -2.86 13.34 -21.50
CA GLU A 162 -3.29 12.00 -21.93
C GLU A 162 -2.10 11.11 -22.34
N THR A 163 -1.09 11.67 -22.97
CA THR A 163 0.15 10.95 -23.35
C THR A 163 0.93 10.43 -22.16
N GLU A 164 0.98 11.19 -21.06
CA GLU A 164 1.62 10.78 -19.82
C GLU A 164 0.75 9.78 -19.05
N ALA A 165 -0.56 9.98 -19.05
CA ALA A 165 -1.49 9.04 -18.45
C ALA A 165 -1.35 7.64 -19.09
N GLN A 166 -1.28 7.55 -20.41
CA GLN A 166 -1.06 6.30 -21.12
C GLN A 166 0.30 5.65 -20.82
N ARG A 167 1.34 6.45 -20.60
CA ARG A 167 2.69 5.96 -20.26
C ARG A 167 2.76 5.41 -18.83
N LEU A 168 2.01 5.99 -17.89
CA LEU A 168 2.03 5.60 -16.49
C LEU A 168 1.06 4.45 -16.16
N TRP A 169 0.04 4.27 -16.98
CA TRP A 169 -0.93 3.17 -16.89
C TRP A 169 -0.34 1.86 -17.41
#